data_7265b6634215a18d81dc19d04b944efd
#
_entry.id   7265b6634215a18d81dc19d04b944efd
#
_cell.length_a   1.000
_cell.length_b   1.000
_cell.length_c   1.000
_cell.angle_alpha   90.00
_cell.angle_beta   90.00
_cell.angle_gamma   90.00
#
_symmetry.space_group_name_H-M   'P 1'
#
loop_
_entity.id
_entity.type
_entity.pdbx_description
1 polymer ?
#
loop_
_entity_poly.entity_id
_entity_poly.type
_entity_poly.pdbx_seq_one_letter_code
_entity_poly.pdbx_strand_id
1 'polypeptide(L)'
;RGRLRISVPLLFAQTAMGKLAAEFVLDYPGIQLEVMTDDREVEMIEEGYDLVIRVNPKEDETLIGRPFLHDPQIVVANPHRAWPPDEAVIPAVVRGSTGQQRNWTLITPDGASIITVNPVLSFSSMTMIRDAVRLDVGIACLPLSLVFNELAAGRLVKWGDTEGPVTALWVLYPSRRLLSPRVSAFLSWLKKNFPEGTSAELANFIE
;
A
#
# COMPACT_ATOMS: atom_id res chain seq x y z
N ARG A 1 10.08 26.09 8.28
CA ARG A 1 10.28 26.86 7.06
C ARG A 1 11.21 26.14 6.11
N GLY A 2 11.01 26.36 4.83
CA GLY A 2 11.82 25.82 3.76
C GLY A 2 11.10 24.73 2.97
N ARG A 3 11.88 24.13 2.07
CA ARG A 3 11.38 23.12 1.13
C ARG A 3 11.69 21.72 1.65
N LEU A 4 10.70 20.85 1.58
CA LEU A 4 10.82 19.44 1.91
C LEU A 4 10.49 18.63 0.66
N ARG A 5 11.45 17.82 0.20
CA ARG A 5 11.29 16.94 -0.97
C ARG A 5 11.17 15.50 -0.53
N ILE A 6 10.08 14.85 -0.93
CA ILE A 6 9.75 13.49 -0.54
C ILE A 6 9.51 12.65 -1.78
N SER A 7 10.07 11.44 -1.82
CA SER A 7 9.75 10.43 -2.82
C SER A 7 8.87 9.36 -2.19
N VAL A 8 7.80 8.97 -2.88
CA VAL A 8 6.82 8.00 -2.38
C VAL A 8 6.51 6.93 -3.44
N PRO A 9 6.05 5.73 -3.01
CA PRO A 9 5.63 4.70 -3.96
C PRO A 9 4.40 5.13 -4.77
N LEU A 10 4.29 4.59 -5.98
CA LEU A 10 3.22 4.97 -6.92
C LEU A 10 1.82 4.78 -6.34
N LEU A 11 1.52 3.61 -5.76
CA LEU A 11 0.19 3.34 -5.21
C LEU A 11 -0.14 4.33 -4.09
N PHE A 12 0.81 4.56 -3.17
CA PHE A 12 0.64 5.52 -2.07
C PHE A 12 0.40 6.94 -2.61
N ALA A 13 1.14 7.34 -3.64
CA ALA A 13 0.97 8.63 -4.30
C ALA A 13 -0.43 8.80 -4.89
N GLN A 14 -0.89 7.79 -5.61
CA GLN A 14 -2.18 7.84 -6.32
C GLN A 14 -3.39 7.79 -5.40
N THR A 15 -3.28 7.12 -4.25
CA THR A 15 -4.43 6.85 -3.39
C THR A 15 -4.51 7.75 -2.17
N ALA A 16 -3.39 8.00 -1.49
CA ALA A 16 -3.39 8.63 -0.17
C ALA A 16 -2.60 9.93 -0.09
N MET A 17 -1.53 10.07 -0.87
CA MET A 17 -0.57 11.16 -0.66
C MET A 17 -1.14 12.53 -0.97
N GLY A 18 -2.10 12.64 -1.88
CA GLY A 18 -2.73 13.92 -2.20
C GLY A 18 -3.40 14.56 -0.99
N LYS A 19 -4.25 13.81 -0.31
CA LYS A 19 -4.93 14.27 0.91
C LYS A 19 -3.94 14.45 2.05
N LEU A 20 -3.05 13.49 2.24
CA LEU A 20 -2.04 13.51 3.30
C LEU A 20 -1.14 14.75 3.19
N ALA A 21 -0.59 15.01 2.01
CA ALA A 21 0.28 16.16 1.77
C ALA A 21 -0.45 17.49 1.96
N ALA A 22 -1.70 17.56 1.49
CA ALA A 22 -2.51 18.75 1.66
C ALA A 22 -2.78 19.05 3.14
N GLU A 23 -3.15 18.06 3.93
CA GLU A 23 -3.38 18.24 5.37
C GLU A 23 -2.10 18.63 6.10
N PHE A 24 -0.97 18.01 5.73
CA PHE A 24 0.34 18.36 6.32
C PHE A 24 0.68 19.84 6.07
N VAL A 25 0.54 20.31 4.85
CA VAL A 25 0.85 21.70 4.48
C VAL A 25 -0.08 22.70 5.19
N LEU A 26 -1.33 22.32 5.40
CA LEU A 26 -2.26 23.16 6.18
C LEU A 26 -1.84 23.26 7.65
N ASP A 27 -1.32 22.18 8.23
CA ASP A 27 -0.82 22.16 9.60
C ASP A 27 0.54 22.88 9.75
N TYR A 28 1.34 22.90 8.69
CA TYR A 28 2.67 23.51 8.65
C TYR A 28 2.83 24.49 7.49
N PRO A 29 2.13 25.63 7.53
CA PRO A 29 2.08 26.55 6.37
C PRO A 29 3.41 27.19 5.99
N GLY A 30 4.40 27.11 6.86
CA GLY A 30 5.77 27.60 6.57
C GLY A 30 6.63 26.61 5.78
N ILE A 31 6.14 25.39 5.52
CA ILE A 31 6.86 24.35 4.78
C ILE A 31 6.29 24.21 3.37
N GLN A 32 7.17 24.27 2.38
CA GLN A 32 6.83 23.95 0.99
C GLN A 32 7.14 22.49 0.77
N LEU A 33 6.14 21.70 0.36
CA LEU A 33 6.27 20.26 0.18
C LEU A 33 6.27 19.91 -1.31
N GLU A 34 7.29 19.19 -1.75
CA GLU A 34 7.38 18.61 -3.08
C GLU A 34 7.33 17.09 -2.96
N VAL A 35 6.37 16.47 -3.63
CA VAL A 35 6.19 15.02 -3.61
C VAL A 35 6.46 14.46 -5.00
N MET A 36 7.39 13.54 -5.07
CA MET A 36 7.75 12.83 -6.29
C MET A 36 7.36 11.36 -6.15
N THR A 37 6.99 10.74 -7.24
CA THR A 37 6.55 9.34 -7.27
C THR A 37 7.65 8.48 -7.86
N ASP A 38 8.11 7.49 -7.12
CA ASP A 38 9.08 6.51 -7.59
C ASP A 38 9.00 5.25 -6.74
N ASP A 39 8.99 4.08 -7.40
CA ASP A 39 9.07 2.77 -6.72
C ASP A 39 10.50 2.21 -6.70
N ARG A 40 11.42 2.82 -7.45
CA ARG A 40 12.81 2.39 -7.51
C ARG A 40 13.56 2.76 -6.25
N GLU A 41 14.64 2.05 -6.00
CA GLU A 41 15.67 2.53 -5.09
C GLU A 41 16.29 3.78 -5.70
N VAL A 42 16.29 4.88 -4.94
CA VAL A 42 16.85 6.15 -5.37
C VAL A 42 18.03 6.51 -4.50
N GLU A 43 19.04 7.16 -5.11
CA GLU A 43 20.13 7.78 -4.38
C GLU A 43 19.61 9.07 -3.75
N MET A 44 19.11 8.99 -2.52
CA MET A 44 18.47 10.12 -1.84
C MET A 44 19.31 11.40 -1.87
N ILE A 45 20.62 11.27 -1.60
CA ILE A 45 21.51 12.41 -1.50
C ILE A 45 21.71 13.05 -2.87
N GLU A 46 21.96 12.24 -3.90
CA GLU A 46 22.20 12.73 -5.26
C GLU A 46 20.95 13.35 -5.89
N GLU A 47 19.77 12.77 -5.62
CA GLU A 47 18.50 13.27 -6.14
C GLU A 47 17.89 14.37 -5.28
N GLY A 48 18.49 14.67 -4.13
CA GLY A 48 18.09 15.78 -3.28
C GLY A 48 16.81 15.56 -2.48
N TYR A 49 16.49 14.32 -2.17
CA TYR A 49 15.36 14.01 -1.29
C TYR A 49 15.74 14.17 0.18
N ASP A 50 14.85 14.75 0.95
CA ASP A 50 14.96 14.87 2.40
C ASP A 50 14.43 13.62 3.12
N LEU A 51 13.38 13.03 2.56
CA LEU A 51 12.72 11.82 3.04
C LEU A 51 12.30 10.96 1.86
N VAL A 52 12.27 9.65 2.05
CA VAL A 52 11.58 8.74 1.13
C VAL A 52 10.67 7.80 1.90
N ILE A 53 9.54 7.45 1.29
CA ILE A 53 8.66 6.38 1.74
C ILE A 53 8.87 5.21 0.81
N ARG A 54 9.06 4.01 1.36
CA ARG A 54 9.30 2.79 0.58
C ARG A 54 8.58 1.59 1.19
N VAL A 55 8.20 0.67 0.32
CA VAL A 55 7.61 -0.61 0.70
C VAL A 55 8.72 -1.63 0.93
N ASN A 56 8.76 -2.22 2.13
CA ASN A 56 9.72 -3.28 2.48
C ASN A 56 11.15 -2.99 1.97
N PRO A 57 11.74 -1.85 2.34
CA PRO A 57 13.05 -1.48 1.80
C PRO A 57 14.14 -2.44 2.25
N LYS A 58 15.19 -2.54 1.44
CA LYS A 58 16.41 -3.26 1.84
C LYS A 58 17.17 -2.46 2.86
N GLU A 59 17.93 -3.16 3.72
CA GLU A 59 18.84 -2.51 4.65
C GLU A 59 19.87 -1.65 3.91
N ASP A 60 20.08 -0.45 4.41
CA ASP A 60 21.05 0.51 3.91
C ASP A 60 21.62 1.29 5.08
N GLU A 61 22.93 1.13 5.32
CA GLU A 61 23.62 1.77 6.44
C GLU A 61 23.67 3.30 6.33
N THR A 62 23.46 3.83 5.14
CA THR A 62 23.45 5.29 4.90
C THR A 62 22.11 5.94 5.27
N LEU A 63 21.09 5.14 5.56
CA LEU A 63 19.75 5.60 5.86
C LEU A 63 19.34 5.19 7.27
N ILE A 64 18.59 6.07 7.91
CA ILE A 64 17.84 5.77 9.12
C ILE A 64 16.38 5.65 8.71
N GLY A 65 15.71 4.63 9.22
CA GLY A 65 14.31 4.44 8.90
C GLY A 65 13.58 3.61 9.93
N ARG A 66 12.27 3.69 9.83
CA ARG A 66 11.36 2.88 10.64
C ARG A 66 10.07 2.62 9.86
N PRO A 67 9.42 1.48 10.10
CA PRO A 67 8.08 1.29 9.59
C PRO A 67 7.12 2.25 10.30
N PHE A 68 6.24 2.88 9.55
CA PHE A 68 5.17 3.68 10.12
C PHE A 68 3.78 3.07 9.85
N LEU A 69 3.72 2.07 8.99
CA LEU A 69 2.47 1.43 8.59
C LEU A 69 2.71 -0.03 8.24
N HIS A 70 1.81 -0.90 8.71
CA HIS A 70 1.72 -2.30 8.30
C HIS A 70 0.41 -2.49 7.55
N ASP A 71 0.50 -2.93 6.30
CA ASP A 71 -0.63 -3.02 5.38
C ASP A 71 -0.69 -4.42 4.77
N PRO A 72 -1.39 -5.36 5.41
CA PRO A 72 -1.43 -6.74 4.94
C PRO A 72 -2.08 -6.84 3.56
N GLN A 73 -1.61 -7.80 2.78
CA GLN A 73 -2.25 -8.20 1.53
C GLN A 73 -3.36 -9.18 1.85
N ILE A 74 -4.52 -8.98 1.26
CA ILE A 74 -5.68 -9.86 1.42
C ILE A 74 -6.24 -10.26 0.07
N VAL A 75 -6.95 -11.37 0.03
CA VAL A 75 -7.71 -11.78 -1.16
C VAL A 75 -9.13 -11.31 -1.01
N VAL A 76 -9.62 -10.59 -2.01
CA VAL A 76 -10.96 -10.01 -2.04
C VAL A 76 -11.75 -10.48 -3.24
N ALA A 77 -13.06 -10.45 -3.08
CA ALA A 77 -14.02 -10.86 -4.11
C ALA A 77 -15.25 -9.95 -4.08
N ASN A 78 -16.00 -9.96 -5.19
CA ASN A 78 -17.34 -9.39 -5.21
C ASN A 78 -18.22 -10.18 -4.22
N PRO A 79 -19.10 -9.51 -3.45
CA PRO A 79 -19.95 -10.18 -2.45
C PRO A 79 -20.87 -11.28 -3.04
N HIS A 80 -21.21 -11.17 -4.32
CA HIS A 80 -22.08 -12.17 -4.99
C HIS A 80 -21.33 -13.41 -5.46
N ARG A 81 -19.98 -13.40 -5.42
CA ARG A 81 -19.19 -14.56 -5.80
C ARG A 81 -19.12 -15.55 -4.65
N ALA A 82 -19.66 -16.74 -4.86
CA ALA A 82 -19.61 -17.80 -3.85
C ALA A 82 -18.19 -18.34 -3.68
N TRP A 83 -17.86 -18.77 -2.46
CA TRP A 83 -16.65 -19.55 -2.20
C TRP A 83 -16.66 -20.79 -3.10
N PRO A 84 -15.57 -21.09 -3.79
CA PRO A 84 -15.56 -22.16 -4.78
C PRO A 84 -15.58 -23.55 -4.13
N PRO A 85 -16.14 -24.54 -4.84
CA PRO A 85 -15.93 -25.93 -4.46
C PRO A 85 -14.47 -26.33 -4.65
N ASP A 86 -14.07 -27.44 -4.03
CA ASP A 86 -12.74 -28.00 -4.20
C ASP A 86 -12.44 -28.24 -5.68
N GLU A 87 -11.17 -28.03 -6.06
CA GLU A 87 -10.66 -28.21 -7.44
C GLU A 87 -11.22 -27.24 -8.48
N ALA A 88 -12.05 -26.28 -8.10
CA ALA A 88 -12.51 -25.25 -9.02
C ALA A 88 -11.37 -24.31 -9.39
N VAL A 89 -11.39 -23.82 -10.63
CA VAL A 89 -10.47 -22.78 -11.10
C VAL A 89 -11.22 -21.45 -11.13
N ILE A 90 -10.68 -20.45 -10.45
CA ILE A 90 -11.36 -19.19 -10.22
C ILE A 90 -10.68 -18.11 -11.06
N PRO A 91 -11.43 -17.28 -11.79
CA PRO A 91 -10.82 -16.15 -12.50
C PRO A 91 -10.22 -15.16 -11.52
N ALA A 92 -9.05 -14.63 -11.86
CA ALA A 92 -8.33 -13.64 -11.06
C ALA A 92 -7.93 -12.44 -11.90
N VAL A 93 -7.84 -11.29 -11.22
CA VAL A 93 -7.28 -10.06 -11.78
C VAL A 93 -5.95 -9.82 -11.07
N VAL A 94 -4.88 -9.65 -11.83
CA VAL A 94 -3.52 -9.67 -11.29
C VAL A 94 -2.66 -8.51 -11.80
N ARG A 95 -1.56 -8.29 -11.11
CA ARG A 95 -0.41 -7.60 -11.69
C ARG A 95 0.48 -8.67 -12.35
N GLY A 96 1.00 -8.38 -13.51
CA GLY A 96 1.87 -9.32 -14.23
C GLY A 96 1.18 -9.99 -15.39
N SER A 97 1.46 -11.27 -15.62
CA SER A 97 0.99 -12.00 -16.81
C SER A 97 -0.30 -12.78 -16.57
N THR A 98 -1.11 -12.89 -17.61
CA THR A 98 -2.30 -13.74 -17.65
C THR A 98 -1.96 -15.12 -18.20
N GLY A 99 -2.93 -16.04 -18.18
CA GLY A 99 -2.91 -17.28 -18.94
C GLY A 99 -2.32 -18.50 -18.26
N GLN A 100 -1.61 -18.37 -17.15
CA GLN A 100 -1.13 -19.51 -16.38
C GLN A 100 -1.87 -19.65 -15.08
N GLN A 101 -2.41 -20.83 -14.83
CA GLN A 101 -3.02 -21.15 -13.54
C GLN A 101 -1.98 -21.10 -12.44
N ARG A 102 -2.40 -20.62 -11.27
CA ARG A 102 -1.58 -20.51 -10.07
C ARG A 102 -2.36 -21.01 -8.86
N ASN A 103 -1.63 -21.45 -7.85
CA ASN A 103 -2.20 -21.73 -6.55
C ASN A 103 -1.95 -20.56 -5.61
N TRP A 104 -3.01 -20.10 -4.95
CA TRP A 104 -2.92 -19.13 -3.87
C TRP A 104 -3.25 -19.83 -2.55
N THR A 105 -2.41 -19.60 -1.54
CA THR A 105 -2.71 -20.05 -0.19
C THR A 105 -3.36 -18.92 0.58
N LEU A 106 -4.59 -19.15 1.05
CA LEU A 106 -5.35 -18.20 1.84
C LEU A 106 -5.38 -18.67 3.29
N ILE A 107 -5.16 -17.74 4.19
CA ILE A 107 -5.30 -17.97 5.62
C ILE A 107 -6.67 -17.45 6.04
N THR A 108 -7.51 -18.35 6.52
CA THR A 108 -8.88 -18.06 6.95
C THR A 108 -9.01 -18.42 8.44
N PRO A 109 -10.13 -18.03 9.11
CA PRO A 109 -10.39 -18.48 10.48
C PRO A 109 -10.42 -20.00 10.65
N ASP A 110 -10.73 -20.74 9.58
CA ASP A 110 -10.78 -22.21 9.56
C ASP A 110 -9.42 -22.85 9.23
N GLY A 111 -8.37 -22.05 9.02
CA GLY A 111 -7.03 -22.50 8.69
C GLY A 111 -6.61 -22.13 7.26
N ALA A 112 -5.57 -22.80 6.78
CA ALA A 112 -5.04 -22.54 5.43
C ALA A 112 -5.88 -23.27 4.37
N SER A 113 -6.20 -22.56 3.30
CA SER A 113 -6.88 -23.11 2.12
C SER A 113 -6.08 -22.79 0.87
N ILE A 114 -5.94 -23.76 -0.02
CA ILE A 114 -5.29 -23.56 -1.32
C ILE A 114 -6.38 -23.47 -2.37
N ILE A 115 -6.36 -22.37 -3.14
CA ILE A 115 -7.26 -22.18 -4.28
C ILE A 115 -6.47 -22.09 -5.57
N THR A 116 -7.05 -22.56 -6.66
CA THR A 116 -6.46 -22.45 -7.99
C THR A 116 -7.08 -21.28 -8.72
N VAL A 117 -6.27 -20.36 -9.20
CA VAL A 117 -6.73 -19.18 -9.92
C VAL A 117 -6.21 -19.18 -11.36
N ASN A 118 -7.04 -18.64 -12.26
CA ASN A 118 -6.67 -18.38 -13.63
C ASN A 118 -6.68 -16.86 -13.87
N PRO A 119 -5.53 -16.23 -14.03
CA PRO A 119 -5.47 -14.80 -14.33
C PRO A 119 -6.07 -14.51 -15.70
N VAL A 120 -7.19 -13.79 -15.72
CA VAL A 120 -7.92 -13.44 -16.96
C VAL A 120 -7.72 -11.98 -17.34
N LEU A 121 -7.26 -11.15 -16.42
CA LEU A 121 -7.05 -9.71 -16.62
C LEU A 121 -5.84 -9.27 -15.82
N SER A 122 -5.01 -8.44 -16.42
CA SER A 122 -3.80 -7.93 -15.80
C SER A 122 -3.72 -6.41 -15.95
N PHE A 123 -3.32 -5.75 -14.86
CA PHE A 123 -3.08 -4.32 -14.82
C PHE A 123 -1.75 -4.02 -14.12
N SER A 124 -1.14 -2.91 -14.48
CA SER A 124 -0.01 -2.36 -13.74
C SER A 124 -0.44 -1.55 -12.51
N SER A 125 -1.71 -1.16 -12.42
CA SER A 125 -2.28 -0.35 -11.33
C SER A 125 -3.22 -1.17 -10.45
N MET A 126 -2.99 -1.14 -9.14
CA MET A 126 -3.85 -1.84 -8.18
C MET A 126 -5.24 -1.21 -8.04
N THR A 127 -5.39 0.07 -8.32
CA THR A 127 -6.71 0.73 -8.33
C THR A 127 -7.58 0.19 -9.45
N MET A 128 -7.01 -0.09 -10.61
CA MET A 128 -7.72 -0.75 -11.73
C MET A 128 -8.12 -2.17 -11.37
N ILE A 129 -7.25 -2.91 -10.67
CA ILE A 129 -7.57 -4.26 -10.18
C ILE A 129 -8.78 -4.20 -9.25
N ARG A 130 -8.81 -3.29 -8.30
CA ARG A 130 -9.94 -3.08 -7.40
C ARG A 130 -11.25 -2.86 -8.18
N ASP A 131 -11.22 -2.01 -9.19
CA ASP A 131 -12.39 -1.70 -10.00
C ASP A 131 -12.92 -2.94 -10.72
N ALA A 132 -12.03 -3.76 -11.28
CA ALA A 132 -12.42 -4.99 -11.96
C ALA A 132 -13.03 -6.03 -11.01
N VAL A 133 -12.50 -6.15 -9.79
CA VAL A 133 -13.05 -7.06 -8.77
C VAL A 133 -14.45 -6.62 -8.35
N ARG A 134 -14.68 -5.33 -8.23
CA ARG A 134 -16.02 -4.78 -7.94
C ARG A 134 -17.04 -5.17 -9.00
N LEU A 135 -16.63 -5.29 -10.27
CA LEU A 135 -17.49 -5.71 -11.37
C LEU A 135 -17.54 -7.24 -11.53
N ASP A 136 -16.94 -7.97 -10.61
CA ASP A 136 -16.92 -9.43 -10.56
C ASP A 136 -16.24 -10.11 -11.78
N VAL A 137 -15.20 -9.48 -12.31
CA VAL A 137 -14.36 -10.11 -13.32
C VAL A 137 -13.60 -11.30 -12.72
N GLY A 138 -13.19 -11.18 -11.47
CA GLY A 138 -12.47 -12.22 -10.76
C GLY A 138 -12.11 -11.78 -9.35
N ILE A 139 -11.34 -12.60 -8.66
CA ILE A 139 -10.79 -12.29 -7.34
C ILE A 139 -9.41 -11.64 -7.49
N ALA A 140 -8.95 -10.96 -6.45
CA ALA A 140 -7.62 -10.35 -6.47
C ALA A 140 -6.98 -10.31 -5.08
N CYS A 141 -5.65 -10.21 -5.09
CA CYS A 141 -4.85 -9.95 -3.91
C CYS A 141 -4.50 -8.45 -3.89
N LEU A 142 -4.93 -7.73 -2.86
CA LEU A 142 -4.79 -6.29 -2.75
C LEU A 142 -4.42 -5.88 -1.32
N PRO A 143 -3.72 -4.72 -1.15
CA PRO A 143 -3.48 -4.17 0.19
C PRO A 143 -4.82 -3.88 0.90
N LEU A 144 -4.89 -4.22 2.17
CA LEU A 144 -6.11 -3.99 2.97
C LEU A 144 -6.52 -2.52 2.95
N SER A 145 -5.58 -1.58 3.04
CA SER A 145 -5.89 -0.14 3.02
C SER A 145 -6.65 0.29 1.77
N LEU A 146 -6.29 -0.27 0.63
CA LEU A 146 -6.90 0.07 -0.67
C LEU A 146 -8.36 -0.35 -0.75
N VAL A 147 -8.73 -1.41 -0.07
CA VAL A 147 -10.08 -1.98 -0.10
C VAL A 147 -10.83 -1.83 1.22
N PHE A 148 -10.24 -1.18 2.21
CA PHE A 148 -10.83 -1.04 3.55
C PHE A 148 -12.23 -0.43 3.50
N ASN A 149 -12.41 0.66 2.76
CA ASN A 149 -13.70 1.33 2.63
C ASN A 149 -14.69 0.49 1.81
N GLU A 150 -14.19 -0.27 0.84
CA GLU A 150 -15.01 -1.20 0.06
C GLU A 150 -15.56 -2.34 0.93
N LEU A 151 -14.73 -2.88 1.81
CA LEU A 151 -15.14 -3.92 2.76
C LEU A 151 -16.16 -3.37 3.77
N ALA A 152 -15.90 -2.20 4.31
CA ALA A 152 -16.81 -1.55 5.27
C ALA A 152 -18.19 -1.27 4.66
N ALA A 153 -18.23 -0.91 3.38
CA ALA A 153 -19.47 -0.63 2.67
C ALA A 153 -20.15 -1.87 2.06
N GLY A 154 -19.52 -3.04 2.19
CA GLY A 154 -20.06 -4.29 1.65
C GLY A 154 -19.96 -4.41 0.12
N ARG A 155 -19.15 -3.58 -0.54
CA ARG A 155 -18.95 -3.68 -1.99
C ARG A 155 -17.93 -4.73 -2.38
N LEU A 156 -17.07 -5.11 -1.46
CA LEU A 156 -16.18 -6.27 -1.57
C LEU A 156 -16.23 -7.07 -0.29
N VAL A 157 -15.84 -8.34 -0.37
CA VAL A 157 -15.67 -9.22 0.78
C VAL A 157 -14.26 -9.78 0.81
N LYS A 158 -13.75 -10.02 2.01
CA LYS A 158 -12.46 -10.66 2.21
C LYS A 158 -12.63 -12.18 2.19
N TRP A 159 -11.82 -12.85 1.37
CA TRP A 159 -11.77 -14.32 1.35
C TRP A 159 -10.71 -14.88 2.28
N GLY A 160 -9.64 -14.16 2.52
CA GLY A 160 -8.60 -14.59 3.42
C GLY A 160 -7.38 -13.68 3.39
N ASP A 161 -6.47 -13.91 4.32
CA ASP A 161 -5.15 -13.29 4.34
C ASP A 161 -4.18 -14.07 3.45
N THR A 162 -3.12 -13.42 3.01
CA THR A 162 -2.05 -14.09 2.29
C THR A 162 -1.00 -14.63 3.28
N GLU A 163 -0.24 -15.64 2.86
CA GLU A 163 0.90 -16.14 3.62
C GLU A 163 2.06 -15.14 3.59
N GLY A 164 2.93 -15.28 4.58
CA GLY A 164 4.19 -14.55 4.65
C GLY A 164 4.11 -13.28 5.47
N PRO A 165 5.20 -12.51 5.49
CA PRO A 165 5.30 -11.31 6.30
C PRO A 165 4.37 -10.23 5.78
N VAL A 166 3.84 -9.42 6.72
CA VAL A 166 2.98 -8.29 6.39
C VAL A 166 3.82 -7.20 5.70
N THR A 167 3.27 -6.64 4.65
CA THR A 167 3.89 -5.51 3.95
C THR A 167 3.97 -4.30 4.87
N ALA A 168 5.13 -3.67 4.93
CA ALA A 168 5.35 -2.48 5.73
C ALA A 168 5.77 -1.30 4.86
N LEU A 169 5.24 -0.13 5.16
CA LEU A 169 5.70 1.14 4.61
C LEU A 169 6.66 1.79 5.60
N TRP A 170 7.82 2.16 5.10
CA TRP A 170 8.89 2.75 5.88
C TRP A 170 9.11 4.20 5.47
N VAL A 171 9.43 5.03 6.43
CA VAL A 171 9.99 6.35 6.19
C VAL A 171 11.48 6.31 6.44
N LEU A 172 12.26 6.83 5.49
CA LEU A 172 13.72 6.76 5.49
C LEU A 172 14.32 8.15 5.27
N TYR A 173 15.44 8.44 5.94
CA TYR A 173 16.18 9.69 5.76
C TYR A 173 17.68 9.45 5.95
N PRO A 174 18.56 10.33 5.40
CA PRO A 174 20.02 10.12 5.47
C PRO A 174 20.53 10.14 6.91
N SER A 175 21.33 9.12 7.29
CA SER A 175 21.88 8.98 8.64
C SER A 175 22.95 10.02 8.99
N ARG A 176 23.62 10.57 7.96
CA ARG A 176 24.73 11.52 8.14
C ARG A 176 24.29 12.96 8.29
N ARG A 177 23.00 13.23 8.22
CA ARG A 177 22.45 14.58 8.36
C ARG A 177 21.76 14.74 9.69
N LEU A 178 21.96 15.89 10.32
CA LEU A 178 21.12 16.29 11.44
C LEU A 178 19.67 16.46 10.93
N LEU A 179 18.72 16.01 11.74
CA LEU A 179 17.32 16.21 11.42
C LEU A 179 17.02 17.70 11.37
N SER A 180 16.59 18.18 10.21
CA SER A 180 16.09 19.54 10.09
C SER A 180 14.72 19.65 10.80
N PRO A 181 14.33 20.86 11.24
CA PRO A 181 13.01 21.07 11.82
C PRO A 181 11.87 20.61 10.90
N ARG A 182 12.00 20.80 9.58
CA ARG A 182 10.96 20.38 8.63
C ARG A 182 10.85 18.87 8.47
N VAL A 183 11.97 18.14 8.51
CA VAL A 183 11.97 16.68 8.50
C VAL A 183 11.35 16.16 9.80
N SER A 184 11.75 16.73 10.95
CA SER A 184 11.17 16.38 12.24
C SER A 184 9.66 16.65 12.29
N ALA A 185 9.21 17.75 11.71
CA ALA A 185 7.79 18.09 11.62
C ALA A 185 7.01 17.02 10.85
N PHE A 186 7.53 16.57 9.70
CA PHE A 186 6.88 15.53 8.90
C PHE A 186 6.83 14.19 9.65
N LEU A 187 7.93 13.80 10.30
CA LEU A 187 7.97 12.56 11.08
C LEU A 187 6.99 12.60 12.25
N SER A 188 6.89 13.72 12.95
CA SER A 188 5.93 13.91 14.04
C SER A 188 4.49 13.87 13.53
N TRP A 189 4.24 14.48 12.39
CA TRP A 189 2.92 14.48 11.76
C TRP A 189 2.49 13.06 11.35
N LEU A 190 3.42 12.27 10.77
CA LEU A 190 3.16 10.86 10.47
C LEU A 190 2.81 10.08 11.73
N LYS A 191 3.57 10.25 12.80
CA LYS A 191 3.33 9.55 14.05
C LYS A 191 1.96 9.91 14.66
N LYS A 192 1.55 11.17 14.54
CA LYS A 192 0.26 11.65 15.02
C LYS A 192 -0.90 11.04 14.23
N ASN A 193 -0.77 10.89 12.91
CA ASN A 193 -1.83 10.40 12.04
C ASN A 193 -1.84 8.88 11.87
N PHE A 194 -0.70 8.24 12.15
CA PHE A 194 -0.56 6.78 12.13
C PHE A 194 -0.06 6.27 13.48
N PRO A 195 -0.78 6.54 14.58
CA PRO A 195 -0.31 6.19 15.93
C PRO A 195 -0.11 4.69 16.13
N GLU A 196 -0.90 3.87 15.47
CA GLU A 196 -0.81 2.41 15.53
C GLU A 196 -0.27 1.79 14.23
N GLY A 197 -0.18 2.57 13.15
CA GLY A 197 0.32 2.12 11.86
C GLY A 197 -0.56 1.07 11.19
N THR A 198 -1.88 1.32 11.15
CA THR A 198 -2.86 0.36 10.63
C THR A 198 -3.36 0.74 9.23
N SER A 199 -3.85 -0.27 8.51
CA SER A 199 -4.53 -0.05 7.23
C SER A 199 -5.75 0.87 7.34
N ALA A 200 -6.47 0.79 8.46
CA ALA A 200 -7.63 1.65 8.73
C ALA A 200 -7.23 3.13 8.81
N GLU A 201 -6.10 3.41 9.44
CA GLU A 201 -5.57 4.78 9.52
C GLU A 201 -5.19 5.31 8.13
N LEU A 202 -4.56 4.50 7.30
CA LEU A 202 -4.24 4.88 5.92
C LEU A 202 -5.51 5.09 5.10
N ALA A 203 -6.52 4.25 5.29
CA ALA A 203 -7.79 4.35 4.56
C ALA A 203 -8.51 5.68 4.78
N ASN A 204 -8.24 6.40 5.87
CA ASN A 204 -8.77 7.75 6.08
C ASN A 204 -8.30 8.76 5.04
N PHE A 205 -7.22 8.47 4.34
CA PHE A 205 -6.67 9.30 3.26
C PHE A 205 -7.02 8.78 1.86
N ILE A 206 -7.70 7.64 1.77
CA ILE A 206 -8.07 6.98 0.51
C ILE A 206 -9.58 7.13 0.29
N GLU A 207 -9.95 7.58 -0.90
CA GLU A 207 -11.36 7.68 -1.31
C GLU A 207 -11.79 6.50 -2.21
#